data_bfd72c3ba83a0c9e1a722aafa7bf8fcb
#
_entry.id   bfd72c3ba83a0c9e1a722aafa7bf8fcb
#
_cell.length_a   1.000
_cell.length_b   1.000
_cell.length_c   1.000
_cell.angle_alpha   90.00
_cell.angle_beta   90.00
_cell.angle_gamma   90.00
#
_symmetry.space_group_name_H-M   'P 1'
#
loop_
_entity.id
_entity.type
_entity.pdbx_description
1 polymer ?
#
loop_
_entity_poly.entity_id
_entity_poly.type
_entity_poly.pdbx_seq_one_letter_code
_entity_poly.pdbx_strand_id
1 'polypeptide(L)'
;LEKLKPLFYQTFEKYCNDRNYMNLCWDEVIKNYSNKKRFYHNLNHLQHMFNELQEVEDFIESIDSVRLAVFYHDLIYKVTSTENEEQSSEAFEKRISKTRFEHVDLVKEMIIATKFHDKTLNSDSRYFLDSDLAVLGSSSSQYDEYTRLIRKEYQIYPTFLYRRGRLKVLRALLNKPIYQTDYFTSKYEKQAQRNLKRELQTLV
;
A
#
# COMPACT_ATOMS: atom_id res chain seq x y z
N LEU A 1 14.87 -0.94 5.53
CA LEU A 1 15.78 -0.40 4.49
C LEU A 1 16.73 -1.45 3.95
N GLU A 2 17.33 -2.27 4.83
CA GLU A 2 18.32 -3.30 4.41
C GLU A 2 17.73 -4.34 3.45
N LYS A 3 16.44 -4.66 3.54
CA LYS A 3 15.78 -5.64 2.67
C LYS A 3 15.13 -5.03 1.42
N LEU A 4 14.65 -3.79 1.48
CA LEU A 4 13.91 -3.15 0.37
C LEU A 4 14.81 -2.89 -0.85
N LYS A 5 16.04 -2.39 -0.64
CA LYS A 5 16.95 -2.09 -1.73
C LYS A 5 17.34 -3.34 -2.53
N PRO A 6 17.81 -4.43 -1.91
CA PRO A 6 18.10 -5.66 -2.63
C PRO A 6 16.89 -6.19 -3.42
N LEU A 7 15.71 -6.17 -2.81
CA LEU A 7 14.47 -6.63 -3.46
C LEU A 7 14.11 -5.78 -4.68
N PHE A 8 14.23 -4.44 -4.58
CA PHE A 8 14.01 -3.54 -5.71
C PHE A 8 14.94 -3.86 -6.88
N TYR A 9 16.25 -4.01 -6.59
CA TYR A 9 17.23 -4.31 -7.65
C TYR A 9 17.02 -5.70 -8.24
N GLN A 10 16.77 -6.72 -7.42
CA GLN A 10 16.45 -8.08 -7.89
C GLN A 10 15.24 -8.10 -8.83
N THR A 11 14.24 -7.26 -8.57
CA THR A 11 13.06 -7.14 -9.44
C THR A 11 13.38 -6.38 -10.72
N PHE A 12 14.06 -5.23 -10.61
CA PHE A 12 14.30 -4.33 -11.73
C PHE A 12 15.36 -4.86 -12.72
N GLU A 13 16.42 -5.53 -12.25
CA GLU A 13 17.52 -6.02 -13.09
C GLU A 13 17.10 -7.09 -14.10
N LYS A 14 15.97 -7.75 -13.89
CA LYS A 14 15.37 -8.66 -14.87
C LYS A 14 14.93 -7.93 -16.14
N TYR A 15 14.60 -6.65 -16.03
CA TYR A 15 13.98 -5.85 -17.10
C TYR A 15 14.82 -4.66 -17.54
N CYS A 16 15.87 -4.31 -16.81
CA CYS A 16 16.71 -3.16 -17.06
C CYS A 16 18.18 -3.48 -16.80
N ASN A 17 19.05 -3.25 -17.80
CA ASN A 17 20.49 -3.46 -17.68
C ASN A 17 21.24 -2.17 -17.29
N ASP A 18 20.55 -1.00 -17.31
CA ASP A 18 21.16 0.29 -16.98
C ASP A 18 21.14 0.52 -15.46
N ARG A 19 22.31 0.29 -14.84
CA ARG A 19 22.48 0.46 -13.38
C ARG A 19 22.25 1.89 -12.91
N ASN A 20 22.62 2.88 -13.73
CA ASN A 20 22.41 4.29 -13.38
C ASN A 20 20.91 4.62 -13.38
N TYR A 21 20.18 4.06 -14.35
CA TYR A 21 18.74 4.22 -14.40
C TYR A 21 18.02 3.54 -13.23
N MET A 22 18.45 2.32 -12.85
CA MET A 22 17.94 1.65 -11.66
C MET A 22 18.19 2.46 -10.38
N ASN A 23 19.40 3.04 -10.24
CA ASN A 23 19.72 3.93 -9.11
C ASN A 23 18.78 5.14 -9.08
N LEU A 24 18.52 5.78 -10.22
CA LEU A 24 17.59 6.91 -10.33
C LEU A 24 16.18 6.53 -9.84
N CYS A 25 15.67 5.38 -10.28
CA CYS A 25 14.33 4.89 -9.87
C CYS A 25 14.30 4.58 -8.37
N TRP A 26 15.35 3.93 -7.84
CA TRP A 26 15.46 3.65 -6.42
C TRP A 26 15.53 4.93 -5.57
N ASP A 27 16.36 5.89 -5.96
CA ASP A 27 16.50 7.16 -5.26
C ASP A 27 15.19 7.95 -5.22
N GLU A 28 14.37 7.85 -6.29
CA GLU A 28 13.02 8.42 -6.31
C GLU A 28 12.10 7.75 -5.29
N VAL A 29 12.10 6.42 -5.20
CA VAL A 29 11.35 5.68 -4.17
C VAL A 29 11.78 6.14 -2.78
N ILE A 30 13.07 6.09 -2.48
CA ILE A 30 13.59 6.52 -1.17
C ILE A 30 13.20 7.95 -0.85
N LYS A 31 13.41 8.88 -1.79
CA LYS A 31 13.10 10.30 -1.60
C LYS A 31 11.63 10.52 -1.21
N ASN A 32 10.72 9.84 -1.89
CA ASN A 32 9.28 10.02 -1.68
C ASN A 32 8.83 9.38 -0.36
N TYR A 33 9.19 8.12 -0.10
CA TYR A 33 8.80 7.42 1.12
C TYR A 33 9.55 7.88 2.38
N SER A 34 10.68 8.60 2.24
CA SER A 34 11.40 9.22 3.37
C SER A 34 10.94 10.66 3.68
N ASN A 35 9.85 11.13 3.07
CA ASN A 35 9.32 12.46 3.34
C ASN A 35 8.88 12.56 4.82
N LYS A 36 9.38 13.58 5.51
CA LYS A 36 9.12 13.81 6.96
C LYS A 36 7.65 13.99 7.33
N LYS A 37 6.77 14.24 6.34
CA LYS A 37 5.31 14.34 6.55
C LYS A 37 4.59 13.00 6.45
N ARG A 38 5.27 11.94 6.01
CA ARG A 38 4.74 10.57 5.93
C ARG A 38 5.04 9.84 7.23
N PHE A 39 4.08 9.81 8.12
CA PHE A 39 4.26 9.15 9.41
C PHE A 39 3.93 7.66 9.33
N TYR A 40 2.96 7.28 8.48
CA TYR A 40 2.57 5.90 8.23
C TYR A 40 2.96 5.43 6.82
N HIS A 41 2.59 6.15 5.73
CA HIS A 41 2.86 5.77 4.34
C HIS A 41 4.33 6.05 3.96
N ASN A 42 5.23 5.35 4.62
CA ASN A 42 6.69 5.47 4.52
C ASN A 42 7.33 4.11 4.23
N LEU A 43 8.66 4.02 4.28
CA LEU A 43 9.41 2.78 4.00
C LEU A 43 9.05 1.61 4.94
N ASN A 44 8.60 1.88 6.16
CA ASN A 44 8.16 0.82 7.07
C ASN A 44 6.85 0.18 6.59
N HIS A 45 5.95 0.97 5.99
CA HIS A 45 4.74 0.46 5.36
C HIS A 45 5.09 -0.50 4.21
N LEU A 46 6.00 -0.12 3.31
CA LEU A 46 6.46 -1.02 2.25
C LEU A 46 7.06 -2.32 2.83
N GLN A 47 7.90 -2.19 3.85
CA GLN A 47 8.51 -3.37 4.49
C GLN A 47 7.44 -4.28 5.11
N HIS A 48 6.39 -3.71 5.70
CA HIS A 48 5.27 -4.48 6.23
C HIS A 48 4.55 -5.25 5.13
N MET A 49 4.18 -4.58 4.03
CA MET A 49 3.56 -5.23 2.88
C MET A 49 4.41 -6.38 2.32
N PHE A 50 5.72 -6.18 2.15
CA PHE A 50 6.60 -7.24 1.68
C PHE A 50 6.72 -8.42 2.65
N ASN A 51 6.69 -8.18 3.96
CA ASN A 51 6.68 -9.27 4.93
C ASN A 51 5.38 -10.09 4.82
N GLU A 52 4.23 -9.44 4.63
CA GLU A 52 2.95 -10.15 4.43
C GLU A 52 2.92 -10.92 3.10
N LEU A 53 3.43 -10.35 2.02
CA LEU A 53 3.48 -10.99 0.72
C LEU A 53 4.44 -12.17 0.67
N GLN A 54 5.50 -12.16 1.47
CA GLN A 54 6.43 -13.29 1.60
C GLN A 54 5.73 -14.57 2.08
N GLU A 55 4.71 -14.45 2.94
CA GLU A 55 3.94 -15.59 3.47
C GLU A 55 3.02 -16.23 2.43
N VAL A 56 2.76 -15.53 1.32
CA VAL A 56 1.82 -15.95 0.26
C VAL A 56 2.48 -15.94 -1.13
N GLU A 57 3.81 -15.84 -1.20
CA GLU A 57 4.53 -15.71 -2.47
C GLU A 57 4.21 -16.86 -3.44
N ASP A 58 4.03 -18.08 -2.94
CA ASP A 58 3.71 -19.27 -3.72
C ASP A 58 2.32 -19.23 -4.39
N PHE A 59 1.44 -18.33 -3.97
CA PHE A 59 0.10 -18.13 -4.55
C PHE A 59 0.04 -17.00 -5.58
N ILE A 60 1.15 -16.30 -5.80
CA ILE A 60 1.25 -15.13 -6.68
C ILE A 60 1.88 -15.56 -8.00
N GLU A 61 1.14 -15.37 -9.11
CA GLU A 61 1.62 -15.74 -10.45
C GLU A 61 2.66 -14.76 -10.99
N SER A 62 2.41 -13.46 -10.86
CA SER A 62 3.27 -12.38 -11.34
C SER A 62 3.92 -11.61 -10.19
N ILE A 63 4.79 -12.27 -9.45
CA ILE A 63 5.41 -11.70 -8.23
C ILE A 63 6.13 -10.37 -8.51
N ASP A 64 6.76 -10.21 -9.67
CA ASP A 64 7.45 -8.96 -10.02
C ASP A 64 6.46 -7.81 -10.25
N SER A 65 5.27 -8.08 -10.80
CA SER A 65 4.19 -7.10 -10.91
C SER A 65 3.72 -6.64 -9.55
N VAL A 66 3.50 -7.58 -8.64
CA VAL A 66 3.10 -7.26 -7.25
C VAL A 66 4.19 -6.46 -6.53
N ARG A 67 5.46 -6.85 -6.66
CA ARG A 67 6.58 -6.12 -6.06
C ARG A 67 6.68 -4.69 -6.59
N LEU A 68 6.53 -4.49 -7.90
CA LEU A 68 6.52 -3.15 -8.50
C LEU A 68 5.31 -2.34 -8.02
N ALA A 69 4.12 -2.94 -7.93
CA ALA A 69 2.95 -2.28 -7.37
C ALA A 69 3.21 -1.80 -5.93
N VAL A 70 3.82 -2.63 -5.07
CA VAL A 70 4.18 -2.22 -3.70
C VAL A 70 5.12 -1.02 -3.69
N PHE A 71 6.16 -0.99 -4.52
CA PHE A 71 7.09 0.14 -4.55
C PHE A 71 6.46 1.43 -5.06
N TYR A 72 5.43 1.34 -5.92
CA TYR A 72 4.91 2.51 -6.63
C TYR A 72 3.51 2.96 -6.19
N HIS A 73 2.70 2.17 -5.45
CA HIS A 73 1.30 2.52 -5.18
C HIS A 73 1.13 3.87 -4.48
N ASP A 74 1.96 4.16 -3.52
CA ASP A 74 1.98 5.40 -2.74
C ASP A 74 3.20 6.28 -3.06
N LEU A 75 3.82 6.10 -4.26
CA LEU A 75 5.00 6.90 -4.63
C LEU A 75 4.69 8.40 -4.54
N ILE A 76 3.56 8.80 -5.07
CA ILE A 76 3.01 10.14 -4.90
C ILE A 76 1.94 10.08 -3.81
N TYR A 77 2.16 10.83 -2.73
CA TYR A 77 1.23 10.85 -1.61
C TYR A 77 1.14 12.24 -0.98
N LYS A 78 -0.04 12.83 -1.07
CA LYS A 78 -0.39 14.11 -0.46
C LYS A 78 -1.77 13.98 0.18
N VAL A 79 -1.88 14.19 1.48
CA VAL A 79 -3.15 14.08 2.24
C VAL A 79 -4.25 15.04 1.75
N THR A 80 -3.90 16.04 0.96
CA THR A 80 -4.83 17.02 0.37
C THR A 80 -5.24 16.68 -1.07
N SER A 81 -4.66 15.63 -1.67
CA SER A 81 -4.97 15.21 -3.03
C SER A 81 -5.98 14.07 -3.04
N THR A 82 -6.77 14.00 -4.11
CA THR A 82 -7.66 12.88 -4.44
C THR A 82 -7.16 12.10 -5.66
N GLU A 83 -5.95 12.41 -6.15
CA GLU A 83 -5.35 11.87 -7.37
C GLU A 83 -3.98 11.22 -7.09
N ASN A 84 -3.74 10.77 -5.84
CA ASN A 84 -2.46 10.17 -5.46
C ASN A 84 -2.19 8.87 -6.25
N GLU A 85 -3.19 8.03 -6.38
CA GLU A 85 -3.12 6.75 -7.04
C GLU A 85 -2.90 6.92 -8.55
N GLU A 86 -3.60 7.86 -9.18
CA GLU A 86 -3.43 8.19 -10.58
C GLU A 86 -2.01 8.73 -10.84
N GLN A 87 -1.54 9.68 -10.04
CA GLN A 87 -0.19 10.24 -10.16
C GLN A 87 0.90 9.19 -9.88
N SER A 88 0.67 8.27 -8.95
CA SER A 88 1.58 7.15 -8.67
C SER A 88 1.63 6.17 -9.85
N SER A 89 0.49 5.85 -10.45
CA SER A 89 0.38 5.02 -11.64
C SER A 89 1.09 5.64 -12.85
N GLU A 90 0.93 6.94 -13.08
CA GLU A 90 1.64 7.67 -14.14
C GLU A 90 3.16 7.70 -13.90
N ALA A 91 3.58 7.91 -12.64
CA ALA A 91 4.99 7.87 -12.28
C ALA A 91 5.60 6.48 -12.51
N PHE A 92 4.90 5.42 -12.16
CA PHE A 92 5.28 4.04 -12.48
C PHE A 92 5.45 3.85 -13.99
N GLU A 93 4.41 4.16 -14.78
CA GLU A 93 4.45 4.00 -16.24
C GLU A 93 5.63 4.75 -16.88
N LYS A 94 5.86 5.99 -16.48
CA LYS A 94 6.99 6.80 -16.94
C LYS A 94 8.36 6.14 -16.64
N ARG A 95 8.49 5.44 -15.51
CA ARG A 95 9.75 4.77 -15.15
C ARG A 95 9.90 3.45 -15.87
N ILE A 96 8.82 2.65 -15.89
CA ILE A 96 8.87 1.31 -16.42
C ILE A 96 8.94 1.29 -17.96
N SER A 97 8.44 2.32 -18.66
CA SER A 97 8.51 2.45 -20.13
C SER A 97 9.93 2.47 -20.70
N LYS A 98 10.95 2.69 -19.88
CA LYS A 98 12.37 2.61 -20.25
C LYS A 98 12.99 1.24 -19.97
N THR A 99 12.18 0.24 -19.70
CA THR A 99 12.58 -1.13 -19.39
C THR A 99 11.90 -2.11 -20.35
N ARG A 100 12.20 -3.41 -20.19
CA ARG A 100 11.56 -4.49 -20.96
C ARG A 100 10.40 -5.13 -20.21
N PHE A 101 9.87 -4.49 -19.18
CA PHE A 101 8.75 -5.00 -18.41
C PHE A 101 7.45 -4.90 -19.21
N GLU A 102 6.69 -6.01 -19.31
CA GLU A 102 5.54 -6.11 -20.23
C GLU A 102 4.18 -5.96 -19.50
N HIS A 103 4.08 -6.31 -18.21
CA HIS A 103 2.81 -6.29 -17.46
C HIS A 103 2.46 -4.91 -16.90
N VAL A 104 2.65 -3.86 -17.70
CA VAL A 104 2.49 -2.47 -17.26
C VAL A 104 1.06 -2.17 -16.80
N ASP A 105 0.06 -2.60 -17.60
CA ASP A 105 -1.34 -2.32 -17.31
C ASP A 105 -1.80 -3.01 -16.02
N LEU A 106 -1.37 -4.25 -15.78
CA LEU A 106 -1.67 -4.97 -14.53
C LEU A 106 -1.19 -4.20 -13.28
N VAL A 107 0.05 -3.68 -13.32
CA VAL A 107 0.59 -2.92 -12.19
C VAL A 107 -0.14 -1.58 -12.03
N LYS A 108 -0.48 -0.90 -13.12
CA LYS A 108 -1.29 0.33 -13.09
C LYS A 108 -2.66 0.09 -12.46
N GLU A 109 -3.33 -0.98 -12.86
CA GLU A 109 -4.62 -1.39 -12.28
C GLU A 109 -4.49 -1.67 -10.77
N MET A 110 -3.44 -2.39 -10.34
CA MET A 110 -3.16 -2.62 -8.93
C MET A 110 -3.01 -1.31 -8.16
N ILE A 111 -2.21 -0.36 -8.66
CA ILE A 111 -1.99 0.94 -8.02
C ILE A 111 -3.30 1.72 -7.90
N ILE A 112 -4.08 1.82 -8.98
CA ILE A 112 -5.37 2.52 -8.96
C ILE A 112 -6.37 1.85 -8.01
N ALA A 113 -6.34 0.53 -7.90
CA ALA A 113 -7.26 -0.23 -7.03
C ALA A 113 -7.08 0.08 -5.53
N THR A 114 -5.91 0.59 -5.10
CA THR A 114 -5.71 0.99 -3.68
C THR A 114 -6.57 2.19 -3.27
N LYS A 115 -7.11 2.94 -4.23
CA LYS A 115 -7.98 4.10 -3.96
C LYS A 115 -9.24 3.74 -3.18
N PHE A 116 -9.86 2.60 -3.50
CA PHE A 116 -11.12 2.17 -2.91
C PHE A 116 -11.06 0.76 -2.32
N HIS A 117 -10.01 0.00 -2.62
CA HIS A 117 -9.87 -1.41 -2.24
C HIS A 117 -11.13 -2.22 -2.60
N ASP A 118 -11.64 -1.98 -3.79
CA ASP A 118 -12.81 -2.69 -4.29
C ASP A 118 -12.45 -4.10 -4.74
N LYS A 119 -13.46 -4.96 -4.81
CA LYS A 119 -13.30 -6.35 -5.19
C LYS A 119 -12.74 -6.46 -6.62
N THR A 120 -11.66 -7.23 -6.78
CA THR A 120 -11.04 -7.52 -8.06
C THR A 120 -11.12 -9.01 -8.41
N LEU A 121 -11.12 -9.32 -9.71
CA LEU A 121 -11.09 -10.70 -10.21
C LEU A 121 -9.66 -11.24 -10.32
N ASN A 122 -8.65 -10.37 -10.50
CA ASN A 122 -7.26 -10.79 -10.62
C ASN A 122 -6.73 -11.26 -9.25
N SER A 123 -6.16 -12.48 -9.23
CA SER A 123 -5.66 -13.12 -8.00
C SER A 123 -4.52 -12.33 -7.36
N ASP A 124 -3.53 -11.93 -8.15
CA ASP A 124 -2.36 -11.20 -7.65
C ASP A 124 -2.74 -9.84 -7.08
N SER A 125 -3.70 -9.15 -7.73
CA SER A 125 -4.25 -7.89 -7.23
C SER A 125 -4.94 -8.05 -5.87
N ARG A 126 -5.61 -9.20 -5.61
CA ARG A 126 -6.22 -9.45 -4.28
C ARG A 126 -5.16 -9.58 -3.20
N TYR A 127 -4.08 -10.35 -3.43
CA TYR A 127 -2.98 -10.49 -2.47
C TYR A 127 -2.29 -9.16 -2.21
N PHE A 128 -2.08 -8.36 -3.25
CA PHE A 128 -1.52 -7.02 -3.14
C PHE A 128 -2.40 -6.10 -2.28
N LEU A 129 -3.71 -5.99 -2.58
CA LEU A 129 -4.65 -5.14 -1.84
C LEU A 129 -4.82 -5.60 -0.40
N ASP A 130 -4.87 -6.91 -0.15
CA ASP A 130 -4.97 -7.47 1.18
C ASP A 130 -3.72 -7.17 2.01
N SER A 131 -2.52 -7.23 1.41
CA SER A 131 -1.26 -6.91 2.10
C SER A 131 -1.19 -5.43 2.53
N ASP A 132 -1.76 -4.52 1.74
CA ASP A 132 -1.86 -3.10 2.07
C ASP A 132 -2.77 -2.86 3.29
N LEU A 133 -3.87 -3.58 3.36
CA LEU A 133 -4.82 -3.51 4.47
C LEU A 133 -4.45 -4.38 5.68
N ALA A 134 -3.37 -5.17 5.64
CA ALA A 134 -3.03 -6.14 6.70
C ALA A 134 -2.89 -5.50 8.08
N VAL A 135 -2.43 -4.25 8.17
CA VAL A 135 -2.33 -3.49 9.43
C VAL A 135 -3.65 -3.37 10.16
N LEU A 136 -4.79 -3.38 9.45
CA LEU A 136 -6.11 -3.29 10.08
C LEU A 136 -6.41 -4.49 11.00
N GLY A 137 -5.87 -5.66 10.63
CA GLY A 137 -5.99 -6.91 11.40
C GLY A 137 -4.84 -7.18 12.38
N SER A 138 -3.93 -6.25 12.57
CA SER A 138 -2.83 -6.36 13.52
C SER A 138 -3.32 -6.37 14.98
N SER A 139 -2.42 -6.65 15.94
CA SER A 139 -2.74 -6.56 17.35
C SER A 139 -3.32 -5.19 17.72
N SER A 140 -4.10 -5.12 18.79
CA SER A 140 -4.74 -3.85 19.22
C SER A 140 -3.71 -2.73 19.40
N SER A 141 -2.54 -3.03 19.97
CA SER A 141 -1.47 -2.05 20.19
C SER A 141 -0.84 -1.55 18.88
N GLN A 142 -0.62 -2.43 17.92
CA GLN A 142 -0.11 -2.05 16.60
C GLN A 142 -1.14 -1.23 15.81
N TYR A 143 -2.41 -1.60 15.92
CA TYR A 143 -3.50 -0.83 15.30
C TYR A 143 -3.63 0.57 15.94
N ASP A 144 -3.49 0.70 17.26
CA ASP A 144 -3.52 1.99 17.94
C ASP A 144 -2.35 2.89 17.48
N GLU A 145 -1.17 2.31 17.30
CA GLU A 145 -0.03 3.03 16.73
C GLU A 145 -0.30 3.47 15.28
N TYR A 146 -0.85 2.59 14.44
CA TYR A 146 -1.30 2.93 13.09
C TYR A 146 -2.26 4.13 13.10
N THR A 147 -3.31 4.11 13.92
CA THR A 147 -4.28 5.20 13.99
C THR A 147 -3.64 6.52 14.43
N ARG A 148 -2.70 6.46 15.39
CA ARG A 148 -1.90 7.61 15.84
C ARG A 148 -1.06 8.19 14.71
N LEU A 149 -0.39 7.34 13.92
CA LEU A 149 0.44 7.76 12.79
C LEU A 149 -0.42 8.36 11.67
N ILE A 150 -1.55 7.76 11.33
CA ILE A 150 -2.51 8.32 10.37
C ILE A 150 -3.01 9.68 10.85
N ARG A 151 -3.43 9.82 12.12
CA ARG A 151 -3.84 11.13 12.64
C ARG A 151 -2.74 12.18 12.51
N LYS A 152 -1.49 11.79 12.69
CA LYS A 152 -0.34 12.68 12.56
C LYS A 152 -0.07 13.07 11.10
N GLU A 153 -0.25 12.18 10.13
CA GLU A 153 -0.19 12.53 8.71
C GLU A 153 -1.25 13.56 8.32
N TYR A 154 -2.47 13.39 8.83
CA TYR A 154 -3.60 14.28 8.57
C TYR A 154 -3.68 15.47 9.53
N GLN A 155 -2.58 15.84 10.23
CA GLN A 155 -2.56 16.93 11.22
C GLN A 155 -2.91 18.31 10.65
N ILE A 156 -2.78 18.51 9.33
CA ILE A 156 -3.20 19.73 8.63
C ILE A 156 -4.71 19.98 8.77
N TYR A 157 -5.50 18.93 8.95
CA TYR A 157 -6.95 19.05 9.10
C TYR A 157 -7.33 19.22 10.58
N PRO A 158 -8.20 20.21 10.89
CA PRO A 158 -8.83 20.32 12.20
C PRO A 158 -9.47 19.01 12.64
N THR A 159 -9.49 18.74 13.93
CA THR A 159 -9.93 17.45 14.48
C THR A 159 -11.34 17.04 14.02
N PHE A 160 -12.27 17.99 13.92
CA PHE A 160 -13.65 17.70 13.49
C PHE A 160 -13.74 17.26 12.02
N LEU A 161 -12.93 17.86 11.12
CA LEU A 161 -12.87 17.46 9.70
C LEU A 161 -12.21 16.08 9.54
N TYR A 162 -11.09 15.85 10.26
CA TYR A 162 -10.46 14.56 10.28
C TYR A 162 -11.42 13.46 10.76
N ARG A 163 -12.09 13.68 11.91
CA ARG A 163 -13.08 12.72 12.46
C ARG A 163 -14.16 12.37 11.45
N ARG A 164 -14.74 13.38 10.79
CA ARG A 164 -15.78 13.17 9.76
C ARG A 164 -15.27 12.33 8.59
N GLY A 165 -14.09 12.62 8.08
CA GLY A 165 -13.45 11.84 7.01
C GLY A 165 -13.14 10.42 7.45
N ARG A 166 -12.52 10.25 8.62
CA ARG A 166 -12.16 8.94 9.16
C ARG A 166 -13.38 8.06 9.43
N LEU A 167 -14.47 8.62 9.98
CA LEU A 167 -15.73 7.91 10.16
C LEU A 167 -16.29 7.37 8.84
N LYS A 168 -16.19 8.15 7.75
CA LYS A 168 -16.62 7.69 6.41
C LYS A 168 -15.80 6.47 5.96
N VAL A 169 -14.48 6.51 6.12
CA VAL A 169 -13.57 5.41 5.74
C VAL A 169 -13.89 4.16 6.58
N LEU A 170 -13.97 4.29 7.90
CA LEU A 170 -14.26 3.15 8.80
C LEU A 170 -15.59 2.47 8.46
N ARG A 171 -16.63 3.26 8.20
CA ARG A 171 -17.95 2.73 7.80
C ARG A 171 -17.88 2.00 6.45
N ALA A 172 -17.16 2.55 5.48
CA ALA A 172 -16.99 1.91 4.17
C ALA A 172 -16.29 0.54 4.31
N LEU A 173 -15.22 0.46 5.11
CA LEU A 173 -14.49 -0.78 5.38
C LEU A 173 -15.36 -1.80 6.14
N LEU A 174 -16.20 -1.37 7.09
CA LEU A 174 -17.06 -2.26 7.85
C LEU A 174 -18.30 -2.76 7.09
N ASN A 175 -18.64 -2.16 5.95
CA ASN A 175 -19.81 -2.53 5.14
C ASN A 175 -19.58 -3.72 4.20
N LYS A 176 -18.33 -4.17 4.05
CA LYS A 176 -17.94 -5.30 3.19
C LYS A 176 -16.87 -6.14 3.90
N PRO A 177 -16.61 -7.39 3.48
CA PRO A 177 -15.41 -8.11 3.90
C PRO A 177 -14.18 -7.24 3.60
N ILE A 178 -13.25 -7.15 4.55
CA ILE A 178 -12.06 -6.30 4.44
C ILE A 178 -11.07 -6.93 3.48
N TYR A 179 -10.87 -8.25 3.61
CA TYR A 179 -9.93 -9.00 2.79
C TYR A 179 -10.63 -9.82 1.70
N GLN A 180 -9.92 -10.10 0.63
CA GLN A 180 -10.43 -10.76 -0.57
C GLN A 180 -9.91 -12.18 -0.75
N THR A 181 -8.78 -12.53 -0.11
CA THR A 181 -8.18 -13.85 -0.17
C THR A 181 -8.49 -14.66 1.09
N ASP A 182 -8.55 -15.98 0.98
CA ASP A 182 -8.80 -16.86 2.11
C ASP A 182 -7.70 -16.77 3.17
N TYR A 183 -6.45 -16.59 2.73
CA TYR A 183 -5.32 -16.43 3.64
C TYR A 183 -5.49 -15.22 4.55
N PHE A 184 -5.65 -14.03 4.00
CA PHE A 184 -5.77 -12.80 4.77
C PHE A 184 -7.09 -12.73 5.55
N THR A 185 -8.17 -13.25 4.99
CA THR A 185 -9.46 -13.36 5.70
C THR A 185 -9.32 -14.22 6.95
N SER A 186 -8.72 -15.41 6.84
CA SER A 186 -8.50 -16.30 7.98
C SER A 186 -7.58 -15.69 9.04
N LYS A 187 -6.52 -15.01 8.61
CA LYS A 187 -5.50 -14.44 9.48
C LYS A 187 -5.98 -13.16 10.19
N TYR A 188 -6.72 -12.30 9.50
CA TYR A 188 -6.89 -10.90 9.91
C TYR A 188 -8.33 -10.40 10.05
N GLU A 189 -9.32 -10.94 9.32
CA GLU A 189 -10.67 -10.37 9.22
C GLU A 189 -11.32 -10.13 10.59
N LYS A 190 -11.28 -11.13 11.46
CA LYS A 190 -11.91 -11.05 12.80
C LYS A 190 -11.28 -9.95 13.66
N GLN A 191 -9.96 -9.81 13.62
CA GLN A 191 -9.27 -8.79 14.41
C GLN A 191 -9.45 -7.41 13.79
N ALA A 192 -9.41 -7.29 12.45
CA ALA A 192 -9.67 -6.04 11.75
C ALA A 192 -11.06 -5.49 12.07
N GLN A 193 -12.09 -6.34 12.01
CA GLN A 193 -13.45 -5.97 12.39
C GLN A 193 -13.54 -5.43 13.84
N ARG A 194 -12.80 -6.04 14.78
CA ARG A 194 -12.74 -5.57 16.18
C ARG A 194 -12.05 -4.21 16.29
N ASN A 195 -10.90 -4.05 15.62
CA ASN A 195 -10.11 -2.83 15.64
C ASN A 195 -10.90 -1.65 15.07
N LEU A 196 -11.51 -1.83 13.88
CA LEU A 196 -12.31 -0.80 13.21
C LEU A 196 -13.55 -0.40 14.04
N LYS A 197 -14.26 -1.36 14.62
CA LYS A 197 -15.42 -1.08 15.48
C LYS A 197 -15.01 -0.31 16.74
N ARG A 198 -13.88 -0.67 17.36
CA ARG A 198 -13.35 0.03 18.52
C ARG A 198 -12.98 1.48 18.18
N GLU A 199 -12.24 1.70 17.06
CA GLU A 199 -11.93 3.06 16.62
C GLU A 199 -13.19 3.86 16.30
N LEU A 200 -14.18 3.26 15.62
CA LEU A 200 -15.45 3.91 15.33
C LEU A 200 -16.12 4.45 16.61
N GLN A 201 -16.12 3.66 17.68
CA GLN A 201 -16.72 4.06 18.99
C GLN A 201 -15.98 5.24 19.63
N THR A 202 -14.65 5.37 19.42
CA THR A 202 -13.89 6.51 19.96
C THR A 202 -14.08 7.81 19.19
N LEU A 203 -14.58 7.71 17.95
CA LEU A 203 -14.78 8.86 17.07
C LEU A 203 -16.24 9.36 17.06
N VAL A 204 -17.17 8.62 17.57
CA VAL A 204 -18.57 9.04 17.74
C VAL A 204 -18.73 9.80 19.04
#